data_022fe5b7c2cc3cd7963ca615e0cd763a
#
_entry.id   022fe5b7c2cc3cd7963ca615e0cd763a
#
_cell.length_a   1.000
_cell.length_b   1.000
_cell.length_c   1.000
_cell.angle_alpha   90.00
_cell.angle_beta   90.00
_cell.angle_gamma   90.00
#
_symmetry.space_group_name_H-M   'P 1'
#
loop_
_entity.id
_entity.type
_entity.pdbx_description
1 polymer ?
#
loop_
_entity_poly.entity_id
_entity_poly.type
_entity_poly.pdbx_seq_one_letter_code
_entity_poly.pdbx_strand_id
1 'polypeptide(L)'
;MALEVKLKNLVVETLNTENVSKTIFGDGSQNTSLDSQQSQFIISNGYFSTAGDAQNAIFLLRGHSTDASETELFLDGTNARFVLEDNTSYFFNCQFIGRAQDGDTVVMHVNGGAKRGSSANTVSLLGTPHVHIIQDEIGVGDVKFSVSASNGSLKFHAVGKAATNIRWLGKVDLSQLKY
;
A
#
# COMPACT_ATOMS: atom_id res chain seq x y z
N MET A 1 1.68 -1.01 -35.91
CA MET A 1 0.74 0.13 -36.03
C MET A 1 -0.01 0.20 -34.68
N ALA A 2 0.29 1.20 -33.86
CA ALA A 2 -0.37 1.36 -32.56
C ALA A 2 -1.74 2.02 -32.78
N LEU A 3 -2.78 1.44 -32.26
CA LEU A 3 -4.12 2.00 -32.26
C LEU A 3 -4.24 2.96 -31.05
N GLU A 4 -4.22 4.26 -31.31
CA GLU A 4 -4.53 5.26 -30.29
C GLU A 4 -6.04 5.43 -30.21
N VAL A 5 -6.68 4.94 -29.15
CA VAL A 5 -8.10 5.19 -28.88
C VAL A 5 -8.19 6.35 -27.90
N LYS A 6 -8.47 7.55 -28.39
CA LYS A 6 -8.86 8.71 -27.57
C LYS A 6 -10.35 8.62 -27.27
N LEU A 7 -10.70 8.08 -26.12
CA LEU A 7 -11.99 8.37 -25.51
C LEU A 7 -11.87 9.75 -24.83
N LYS A 8 -12.86 10.63 -24.99
CA LYS A 8 -12.89 11.93 -24.32
C LYS A 8 -12.69 11.68 -22.81
N ASN A 9 -11.54 12.09 -22.26
CA ASN A 9 -11.11 11.93 -20.86
C ASN A 9 -10.48 10.57 -20.47
N LEU A 10 -10.18 9.66 -21.43
CA LEU A 10 -9.33 8.50 -21.14
C LEU A 10 -8.15 8.52 -22.11
N VAL A 11 -6.98 8.87 -21.64
CA VAL A 11 -5.73 8.69 -22.37
C VAL A 11 -5.16 7.35 -21.97
N VAL A 12 -5.27 6.36 -22.85
CA VAL A 12 -4.51 5.11 -22.72
C VAL A 12 -3.21 5.35 -23.46
N GLU A 13 -2.18 5.78 -22.77
CA GLU A 13 -0.82 5.70 -23.31
C GLU A 13 -0.47 4.24 -23.53
N THR A 14 0.24 3.97 -24.60
CA THR A 14 0.53 2.62 -25.15
C THR A 14 0.91 1.65 -24.03
N LEU A 15 0.02 0.71 -23.75
CA LEU A 15 0.29 -0.42 -22.86
C LEU A 15 1.29 -1.32 -23.57
N ASN A 16 2.55 -1.28 -23.17
CA ASN A 16 3.49 -2.31 -23.54
C ASN A 16 3.12 -3.57 -22.76
N THR A 17 2.68 -4.60 -23.45
CA THR A 17 1.85 -5.70 -22.95
C THR A 17 2.53 -6.66 -21.96
N GLU A 18 3.75 -6.43 -21.56
CA GLU A 18 4.45 -7.40 -20.71
C GLU A 18 4.33 -7.14 -19.21
N ASN A 19 4.00 -5.91 -18.76
CA ASN A 19 3.73 -5.64 -17.34
C ASN A 19 2.94 -4.34 -17.14
N VAL A 20 1.62 -4.40 -17.08
CA VAL A 20 0.84 -3.27 -16.54
C VAL A 20 1.03 -3.24 -15.03
N SER A 21 2.02 -2.51 -14.58
CA SER A 21 2.29 -2.35 -13.15
C SER A 21 1.47 -1.24 -12.49
N LYS A 22 0.75 -0.42 -13.29
CA LYS A 22 0.08 0.77 -12.79
C LYS A 22 -1.07 1.21 -13.69
N THR A 23 -2.17 1.61 -13.08
CA THR A 23 -3.30 2.26 -13.75
C THR A 23 -3.60 3.60 -13.07
N ILE A 24 -3.66 4.67 -13.87
CA ILE A 24 -3.94 6.03 -13.42
C ILE A 24 -5.28 6.47 -13.99
N PHE A 25 -6.19 6.93 -13.14
CA PHE A 25 -7.43 7.59 -13.51
C PHE A 25 -7.38 9.06 -13.11
N GLY A 26 -7.72 9.93 -14.04
CA GLY A 26 -7.67 11.38 -13.90
C GLY A 26 -6.81 12.00 -14.99
N ASP A 27 -6.56 13.29 -14.90
CA ASP A 27 -5.57 13.96 -15.74
C ASP A 27 -4.19 13.45 -15.33
N GLY A 28 -3.51 12.71 -16.22
CA GLY A 28 -2.22 12.10 -15.96
C GLY A 28 -1.14 13.06 -15.46
N SER A 29 -1.26 14.35 -15.74
CA SER A 29 -0.37 15.39 -15.21
C SER A 29 -0.52 15.63 -13.72
N GLN A 30 -1.58 15.10 -13.10
CA GLN A 30 -1.94 15.33 -11.70
C GLN A 30 -1.50 14.19 -10.76
N ASN A 31 -0.96 13.09 -11.28
CA ASN A 31 -0.67 11.87 -10.55
C ASN A 31 0.82 11.48 -10.60
N THR A 32 1.73 12.44 -10.50
CA THR A 32 3.16 12.17 -10.74
C THR A 32 3.92 11.69 -9.53
N SER A 33 3.46 11.94 -8.32
CA SER A 33 4.27 11.72 -7.12
C SER A 33 4.48 10.24 -6.78
N LEU A 34 3.51 9.38 -7.06
CA LEU A 34 3.62 7.93 -6.80
C LEU A 34 4.05 7.12 -8.03
N ASP A 35 4.51 7.79 -9.09
CA ASP A 35 4.86 7.16 -10.38
C ASP A 35 5.97 6.12 -10.32
N SER A 36 6.89 6.24 -9.39
CA SER A 36 8.02 5.33 -9.24
C SER A 36 7.72 4.04 -8.48
N GLN A 37 6.53 3.90 -7.92
CA GLN A 37 6.20 2.74 -7.08
C GLN A 37 5.41 1.68 -7.85
N GLN A 38 5.69 0.42 -7.55
CA GLN A 38 5.12 -0.72 -8.28
C GLN A 38 3.66 -1.00 -7.90
N SER A 39 2.91 -1.51 -8.89
CA SER A 39 1.60 -2.17 -8.68
C SER A 39 0.54 -1.29 -8.01
N GLN A 40 0.37 -0.05 -8.49
CA GLN A 40 -0.59 0.89 -7.92
C GLN A 40 -1.70 1.25 -8.88
N PHE A 41 -2.88 1.46 -8.31
CA PHE A 41 -4.02 2.10 -8.95
C PHE A 41 -4.17 3.48 -8.32
N ILE A 42 -3.97 4.54 -9.10
CA ILE A 42 -3.97 5.92 -8.60
C ILE A 42 -5.19 6.66 -9.13
N ILE A 43 -5.85 7.39 -8.23
CA ILE A 43 -6.96 8.27 -8.54
C ILE A 43 -6.60 9.68 -8.07
N SER A 44 -6.75 10.66 -8.95
CA SER A 44 -6.64 12.08 -8.62
C SER A 44 -7.71 12.86 -9.39
N ASN A 45 -8.26 13.88 -8.76
CA ASN A 45 -9.26 14.77 -9.36
C ASN A 45 -8.91 16.24 -9.08
N GLY A 46 -7.69 16.62 -9.44
CA GLY A 46 -7.17 17.95 -9.22
C GLY A 46 -5.96 17.98 -8.28
N TYR A 47 -5.50 19.16 -7.99
CA TYR A 47 -4.38 19.45 -7.08
C TYR A 47 -4.56 20.83 -6.45
N PHE A 48 -3.86 21.12 -5.36
CA PHE A 48 -3.88 22.43 -4.72
C PHE A 48 -2.85 23.39 -5.36
N SER A 49 -1.61 22.95 -5.50
CA SER A 49 -0.52 23.76 -6.04
C SER A 49 0.33 23.02 -7.07
N THR A 50 0.53 21.72 -6.90
CA THR A 50 1.36 20.90 -7.79
C THR A 50 0.71 19.54 -8.03
N ALA A 51 0.93 18.99 -9.22
CA ALA A 51 0.44 17.66 -9.57
C ALA A 51 0.90 16.60 -8.54
N GLY A 52 -0.04 15.77 -8.07
CA GLY A 52 0.22 14.73 -7.09
C GLY A 52 0.18 15.18 -5.62
N ASP A 53 -0.14 16.45 -5.32
CA ASP A 53 -0.22 16.93 -3.93
C ASP A 53 -1.51 16.49 -3.20
N ALA A 54 -2.52 16.02 -3.94
CA ALA A 54 -3.75 15.45 -3.43
C ALA A 54 -4.18 14.25 -4.29
N GLN A 55 -3.99 13.03 -3.79
CA GLN A 55 -4.33 11.83 -4.54
C GLN A 55 -4.67 10.64 -3.63
N ASN A 56 -5.29 9.63 -4.23
CA ASN A 56 -5.53 8.34 -3.60
C ASN A 56 -4.81 7.24 -4.38
N ALA A 57 -4.24 6.27 -3.69
CA ALA A 57 -3.61 5.10 -4.28
C ALA A 57 -4.12 3.81 -3.64
N ILE A 58 -4.33 2.79 -4.45
CA ILE A 58 -4.67 1.45 -4.00
C ILE A 58 -3.55 0.52 -4.46
N PHE A 59 -3.04 -0.31 -3.54
CA PHE A 59 -2.03 -1.32 -3.84
C PHE A 59 -2.20 -2.57 -3.00
N LEU A 60 -1.53 -3.64 -3.40
CA LEU A 60 -1.55 -4.92 -2.72
C LEU A 60 -0.19 -5.19 -2.07
N LEU A 61 -0.25 -5.76 -0.87
CA LEU A 61 0.89 -6.28 -0.14
C LEU A 61 0.73 -7.79 0.01
N ARG A 62 1.83 -8.51 0.01
CA ARG A 62 1.82 -9.96 0.22
C ARG A 62 3.05 -10.43 0.98
N GLY A 63 2.88 -11.53 1.68
CA GLY A 63 3.94 -12.18 2.44
C GLY A 63 3.56 -13.59 2.85
N HIS A 64 4.49 -14.29 3.47
CA HIS A 64 4.31 -15.66 3.94
C HIS A 64 5.03 -15.83 5.27
N SER A 65 4.32 -16.24 6.30
CA SER A 65 4.89 -16.59 7.61
C SER A 65 4.85 -18.10 7.83
N THR A 66 5.85 -18.62 8.55
CA THR A 66 5.98 -20.06 8.89
C THR A 66 6.06 -20.29 10.39
N ASP A 67 6.14 -19.23 11.17
CA ASP A 67 6.28 -19.27 12.62
C ASP A 67 5.54 -18.08 13.27
N ALA A 68 5.70 -17.90 14.59
CA ALA A 68 5.03 -16.86 15.36
C ALA A 68 5.72 -15.48 15.29
N SER A 69 6.74 -15.33 14.45
CA SER A 69 7.42 -14.04 14.31
C SER A 69 6.66 -13.05 13.43
N GLU A 70 7.03 -11.79 13.55
CA GLU A 70 6.54 -10.74 12.67
C GLU A 70 7.12 -10.94 11.27
N THR A 71 6.25 -10.96 10.27
CA THR A 71 6.62 -11.05 8.86
C THR A 71 6.23 -9.78 8.15
N GLU A 72 7.19 -9.10 7.55
CA GLU A 72 6.92 -7.91 6.75
C GLU A 72 6.24 -8.29 5.42
N LEU A 73 5.22 -7.52 5.03
CA LEU A 73 4.50 -7.67 3.78
C LEU A 73 5.01 -6.63 2.78
N PHE A 74 5.26 -7.05 1.55
CA PHE A 74 5.87 -6.24 0.50
C PHE A 74 4.98 -6.10 -0.72
N LEU A 75 5.19 -5.04 -1.51
CA LEU A 75 4.47 -4.81 -2.77
C LEU A 75 4.72 -5.93 -3.78
N ASP A 76 5.95 -6.41 -3.87
CA ASP A 76 6.36 -7.52 -4.74
C ASP A 76 6.36 -8.89 -4.03
N GLY A 77 6.07 -8.92 -2.73
CA GLY A 77 6.15 -10.11 -1.88
C GLY A 77 7.55 -10.44 -1.37
N THR A 78 8.56 -9.61 -1.63
CA THR A 78 9.97 -9.90 -1.34
C THR A 78 10.68 -8.78 -0.59
N ASN A 79 10.73 -7.55 -1.15
CA ASN A 79 11.47 -6.43 -0.56
C ASN A 79 10.99 -5.02 -0.97
N ALA A 80 10.08 -4.89 -1.93
CA ALA A 80 9.58 -3.60 -2.36
C ALA A 80 8.61 -3.01 -1.31
N ARG A 81 8.94 -1.83 -0.79
CA ARG A 81 8.16 -1.11 0.23
C ARG A 81 7.45 0.10 -0.37
N PHE A 82 6.36 0.49 0.27
CA PHE A 82 5.76 1.79 0.01
C PHE A 82 6.61 2.89 0.66
N VAL A 83 7.27 3.71 -0.17
CA VAL A 83 8.07 4.85 0.26
C VAL A 83 7.18 6.09 0.28
N LEU A 84 7.11 6.77 1.43
CA LEU A 84 6.37 8.01 1.58
C LEU A 84 7.14 9.16 0.92
N GLU A 85 6.41 10.06 0.28
CA GLU A 85 7.00 11.25 -0.32
C GLU A 85 7.37 12.32 0.71
N ASP A 86 8.31 13.17 0.36
CA ASP A 86 8.72 14.29 1.20
C ASP A 86 7.57 15.28 1.41
N ASN A 87 7.46 15.82 2.62
CA ASN A 87 6.46 16.82 3.03
C ASN A 87 5.01 16.36 2.83
N THR A 88 4.74 15.10 3.09
CA THR A 88 3.45 14.46 2.80
C THR A 88 2.87 13.79 4.04
N SER A 89 1.55 13.91 4.18
CA SER A 89 0.74 13.18 5.16
C SER A 89 -0.15 12.17 4.46
N TYR A 90 -0.33 11.04 5.11
CA TYR A 90 -1.09 9.90 4.59
C TYR A 90 -2.13 9.43 5.60
N PHE A 91 -3.31 9.14 5.10
CA PHE A 91 -4.27 8.27 5.77
C PHE A 91 -4.32 6.94 5.03
N PHE A 92 -4.22 5.83 5.73
CA PHE A 92 -4.35 4.50 5.15
C PHE A 92 -5.52 3.73 5.75
N ASN A 93 -6.20 3.00 4.88
CA ASN A 93 -7.28 2.08 5.19
C ASN A 93 -6.93 0.74 4.58
N CYS A 94 -6.75 -0.30 5.40
CA CYS A 94 -6.21 -1.57 4.98
C CYS A 94 -7.18 -2.71 5.29
N GLN A 95 -7.23 -3.67 4.37
CA GLN A 95 -7.92 -4.94 4.56
C GLN A 95 -6.88 -6.05 4.46
N PHE A 96 -6.75 -6.85 5.52
CA PHE A 96 -5.83 -7.97 5.56
C PHE A 96 -6.59 -9.29 5.62
N ILE A 97 -6.10 -10.26 4.87
CA ILE A 97 -6.51 -11.65 4.95
C ILE A 97 -5.26 -12.52 5.09
N GLY A 98 -5.27 -13.40 6.08
CA GLY A 98 -4.32 -14.48 6.26
C GLY A 98 -5.02 -15.81 6.08
N ARG A 99 -4.45 -16.72 5.30
CA ARG A 99 -4.97 -18.07 5.13
C ARG A 99 -3.90 -19.09 5.45
N ALA A 100 -4.18 -19.94 6.44
CA ALA A 100 -3.32 -21.04 6.83
C ALA A 100 -3.47 -22.23 5.87
N GLN A 101 -2.49 -23.11 5.89
CA GLN A 101 -2.45 -24.27 5.01
C GLN A 101 -3.58 -25.28 5.30
N ASP A 102 -4.04 -25.36 6.54
CA ASP A 102 -5.17 -26.20 6.98
C ASP A 102 -6.55 -25.64 6.60
N GLY A 103 -6.59 -24.39 6.15
CA GLY A 103 -7.80 -23.73 5.70
C GLY A 103 -8.30 -22.64 6.64
N ASP A 104 -7.80 -22.57 7.87
CA ASP A 104 -8.14 -21.51 8.83
C ASP A 104 -7.79 -20.12 8.27
N THR A 105 -8.60 -19.16 8.60
CA THR A 105 -8.51 -17.80 8.01
C THR A 105 -8.60 -16.74 9.10
N VAL A 106 -7.82 -15.67 8.91
CA VAL A 106 -7.97 -14.42 9.67
C VAL A 106 -8.29 -13.28 8.72
N VAL A 107 -9.24 -12.43 9.11
CA VAL A 107 -9.64 -11.22 8.36
C VAL A 107 -9.62 -10.02 9.28
N MET A 108 -8.93 -8.98 8.88
CA MET A 108 -8.75 -7.78 9.68
C MET A 108 -8.94 -6.52 8.83
N HIS A 109 -9.43 -5.47 9.47
CA HIS A 109 -9.51 -4.13 8.94
C HIS A 109 -8.66 -3.20 9.80
N VAL A 110 -7.84 -2.35 9.17
CA VAL A 110 -6.93 -1.45 9.88
C VAL A 110 -6.98 -0.06 9.26
N ASN A 111 -6.99 0.95 10.12
CA ASN A 111 -6.81 2.33 9.68
C ASN A 111 -5.77 3.06 10.53
N GLY A 112 -5.14 4.05 9.94
CA GLY A 112 -4.12 4.84 10.61
C GLY A 112 -3.59 5.95 9.74
N GLY A 113 -2.59 6.66 10.25
CA GLY A 113 -1.93 7.72 9.52
C GLY A 113 -0.42 7.64 9.62
N ALA A 114 0.25 8.21 8.64
CA ALA A 114 1.68 8.38 8.62
C ALA A 114 2.03 9.73 7.99
N LYS A 115 3.20 10.25 8.30
CA LYS A 115 3.73 11.44 7.65
C LYS A 115 5.23 11.32 7.42
N ARG A 116 5.71 12.08 6.46
CA ARG A 116 7.13 12.30 6.24
C ARG A 116 7.38 13.79 6.03
N GLY A 117 8.41 14.34 6.67
CA GLY A 117 8.93 15.67 6.39
C GLY A 117 9.88 15.66 5.18
N SER A 118 10.82 16.60 5.15
CA SER A 118 11.74 16.80 4.02
C SER A 118 12.83 15.73 3.85
N SER A 119 12.91 14.74 4.73
CA SER A 119 13.93 13.68 4.65
C SER A 119 13.39 12.33 5.15
N ALA A 120 14.01 11.23 4.72
CA ALA A 120 13.58 9.87 5.03
C ALA A 120 13.50 9.59 6.54
N ASN A 121 14.43 10.12 7.34
CA ASN A 121 14.46 9.92 8.78
C ASN A 121 13.37 10.70 9.55
N THR A 122 12.58 11.52 8.89
CA THR A 122 11.43 12.24 9.47
C THR A 122 10.11 11.48 9.34
N VAL A 123 10.14 10.28 8.78
CA VAL A 123 8.95 9.44 8.68
C VAL A 123 8.46 9.03 10.07
N SER A 124 7.16 9.12 10.30
CA SER A 124 6.52 8.71 11.56
C SER A 124 5.08 8.27 11.35
N LEU A 125 4.58 7.39 12.23
CA LEU A 125 3.15 7.13 12.35
C LEU A 125 2.47 8.32 13.04
N LEU A 126 1.24 8.60 12.67
CA LEU A 126 0.35 9.56 13.31
C LEU A 126 -0.56 8.81 14.30
N GLY A 127 -0.06 8.66 15.53
CA GLY A 127 -0.72 7.86 16.56
C GLY A 127 -0.55 6.34 16.35
N THR A 128 -1.36 5.58 17.06
CA THR A 128 -1.41 4.11 16.95
C THR A 128 -2.47 3.71 15.93
N PRO A 129 -2.13 2.93 14.90
CA PRO A 129 -3.13 2.39 13.98
C PRO A 129 -4.18 1.57 14.71
N HIS A 130 -5.43 1.73 14.31
CA HIS A 130 -6.54 0.99 14.89
C HIS A 130 -6.75 -0.31 14.12
N VAL A 131 -6.62 -1.43 14.81
CA VAL A 131 -6.82 -2.79 14.27
C VAL A 131 -8.19 -3.30 14.71
N HIS A 132 -9.01 -3.72 13.77
CA HIS A 132 -10.28 -4.38 13.99
C HIS A 132 -10.25 -5.77 13.40
N ILE A 133 -10.29 -6.79 14.28
CA ILE A 133 -10.34 -8.19 13.88
C ILE A 133 -11.81 -8.52 13.56
N ILE A 134 -12.07 -8.93 12.33
CA ILE A 134 -13.40 -9.33 11.87
C ILE A 134 -13.62 -10.81 12.22
N GLN A 135 -12.63 -11.64 11.91
CA GLN A 135 -12.63 -13.07 12.23
C GLN A 135 -11.18 -13.56 12.39
N ASP A 136 -10.93 -14.43 13.36
CA ASP A 136 -9.63 -15.03 13.58
C ASP A 136 -9.78 -16.51 13.99
N GLU A 137 -9.78 -17.39 12.99
CA GLU A 137 -9.77 -18.83 13.18
C GLU A 137 -8.36 -19.36 13.46
N ILE A 138 -7.33 -18.64 12.99
CA ILE A 138 -5.93 -19.03 13.14
C ILE A 138 -5.44 -18.79 14.59
N GLY A 139 -5.98 -17.77 15.26
CA GLY A 139 -5.57 -17.36 16.60
C GLY A 139 -4.25 -16.58 16.60
N VAL A 140 -4.02 -15.73 15.56
CA VAL A 140 -2.87 -14.82 15.46
C VAL A 140 -3.21 -13.39 15.82
N GLY A 141 -4.39 -12.95 15.46
CA GLY A 141 -5.09 -11.75 15.90
C GLY A 141 -4.37 -10.40 15.77
N ASP A 142 -3.27 -10.29 15.04
CA ASP A 142 -2.52 -9.04 15.04
C ASP A 142 -1.83 -8.74 13.70
N VAL A 143 -1.85 -7.46 13.34
CA VAL A 143 -0.96 -6.85 12.35
C VAL A 143 -0.29 -5.65 12.97
N LYS A 144 0.98 -5.41 12.64
CA LYS A 144 1.78 -4.33 13.19
C LYS A 144 2.25 -3.38 12.10
N PHE A 145 2.48 -2.16 12.51
CA PHE A 145 2.92 -1.10 11.62
C PHE A 145 4.17 -0.47 12.19
N SER A 146 5.15 -0.26 11.34
CA SER A 146 6.34 0.50 11.68
C SER A 146 6.78 1.35 10.50
N VAL A 147 7.79 2.18 10.71
CA VAL A 147 8.38 3.01 9.67
C VAL A 147 9.87 2.72 9.55
N SER A 148 10.41 2.93 8.37
CA SER A 148 11.85 2.82 8.12
C SER A 148 12.46 4.20 7.91
N ALA A 149 13.20 4.68 8.91
CA ALA A 149 13.90 5.97 8.84
C ALA A 149 15.02 5.99 7.77
N SER A 150 15.53 4.84 7.35
CA SER A 150 16.61 4.78 6.36
C SER A 150 16.17 5.12 4.94
N ASN A 151 14.93 4.79 4.58
CA ASN A 151 14.38 5.04 3.25
C ASN A 151 13.02 5.75 3.24
N GLY A 152 12.50 6.14 4.42
CA GLY A 152 11.23 6.85 4.54
C GLY A 152 10.01 6.02 4.18
N SER A 153 10.03 4.70 4.40
CA SER A 153 8.92 3.82 4.05
C SER A 153 8.02 3.48 5.23
N LEU A 154 6.76 3.22 4.92
CA LEU A 154 5.81 2.56 5.81
C LEU A 154 5.97 1.05 5.66
N LYS A 155 6.03 0.34 6.79
CA LYS A 155 6.15 -1.11 6.87
C LYS A 155 4.88 -1.71 7.46
N PHE A 156 4.44 -2.78 6.85
CA PHE A 156 3.29 -3.55 7.25
C PHE A 156 3.76 -4.95 7.67
N HIS A 157 3.42 -5.37 8.87
CA HIS A 157 3.81 -6.66 9.40
C HIS A 157 2.57 -7.46 9.77
N ALA A 158 2.57 -8.76 9.45
CA ALA A 158 1.61 -9.71 9.97
C ALA A 158 2.29 -10.58 11.03
N VAL A 159 1.56 -10.93 12.07
CA VAL A 159 2.02 -11.86 13.11
C VAL A 159 1.59 -13.26 12.74
N GLY A 160 2.54 -14.16 12.57
CA GLY A 160 2.27 -15.56 12.27
C GLY A 160 1.90 -16.39 13.51
N LYS A 161 1.75 -17.70 13.31
CA LYS A 161 1.49 -18.68 14.36
C LYS A 161 2.57 -19.78 14.34
N ALA A 162 3.01 -20.24 15.51
CA ALA A 162 4.02 -21.28 15.60
C ALA A 162 3.63 -22.52 14.80
N ALA A 163 4.60 -23.04 14.01
CA ALA A 163 4.45 -24.23 13.18
C ALA A 163 3.28 -24.17 12.17
N THR A 164 2.88 -22.97 11.74
CA THR A 164 1.76 -22.78 10.82
C THR A 164 2.22 -21.96 9.62
N ASN A 165 1.99 -22.49 8.42
CA ASN A 165 2.24 -21.77 7.18
C ASN A 165 1.04 -20.88 6.84
N ILE A 166 1.21 -19.55 6.79
CA ILE A 166 0.14 -18.61 6.50
C ILE A 166 0.56 -17.72 5.33
N ARG A 167 -0.29 -17.65 4.31
CA ARG A 167 -0.17 -16.67 3.21
C ARG A 167 -0.98 -15.43 3.57
N TRP A 168 -0.37 -14.28 3.39
CA TRP A 168 -0.94 -12.99 3.71
C TRP A 168 -1.15 -12.15 2.46
N LEU A 169 -2.30 -11.51 2.39
CA LEU A 169 -2.63 -10.48 1.41
C LEU A 169 -3.17 -9.27 2.15
N GLY A 170 -2.60 -8.11 1.88
CA GLY A 170 -3.08 -6.81 2.34
C GLY A 170 -3.50 -5.96 1.15
N LYS A 171 -4.74 -5.44 1.14
CA LYS A 171 -5.14 -4.35 0.27
C LYS A 171 -5.02 -3.05 1.05
N VAL A 172 -4.26 -2.11 0.53
CA VAL A 172 -4.09 -0.77 1.12
C VAL A 172 -4.76 0.25 0.22
N ASP A 173 -5.66 1.02 0.81
CA ASP A 173 -6.25 2.23 0.24
C ASP A 173 -5.66 3.42 0.98
N LEU A 174 -4.98 4.30 0.26
CA LEU A 174 -4.13 5.31 0.83
C LEU A 174 -4.46 6.69 0.23
N SER A 175 -4.89 7.62 1.09
CA SER A 175 -5.06 9.01 0.73
C SER A 175 -3.82 9.81 1.06
N GLN A 176 -3.36 10.62 0.13
CA GLN A 176 -2.16 11.43 0.21
C GLN A 176 -2.49 12.90 0.15
N LEU A 177 -1.84 13.67 1.02
CA LEU A 177 -1.88 15.13 1.01
C LEU A 177 -0.46 15.68 1.22
N LYS A 178 0.03 16.43 0.24
CA LYS A 178 1.35 17.08 0.25
C LYS A 178 1.21 18.58 0.36
N TYR A 179 2.16 19.20 1.05
CA TYR A 179 2.22 20.66 1.22
C TYR A 179 3.56 21.23 0.76
#